data_457e65c35b786434eb6ee8de7d2310ec
#
_entry.id   457e65c35b786434eb6ee8de7d2310ec
#
_cell.length_a   1.000
_cell.length_b   1.000
_cell.length_c   1.000
_cell.angle_alpha   90.00
_cell.angle_beta   90.00
_cell.angle_gamma   90.00
#
_symmetry.space_group_name_H-M   'P 1'
#
loop_
_entity.id
_entity.type
_entity.pdbx_description
1 polymer ?
#
loop_
_entity_poly.entity_id
_entity_poly.type
_entity_poly.pdbx_seq_one_letter_code
_entity_poly.pdbx_strand_id
1 'polypeptide(L)'
;MWFGLTGRNASGKTTVVDWLVENGYIATSCSDSIRAHLKAQGMGINRDNLIAGGRELRAEHGPAILAEMLRDANSNVGDLVIDSIRTPAEVEALRVRPDFRLIEVRASREVRWNRLQSRARMGDPTDWETFVAQEEAELVAADDSGQALDATAELADIVIINDGDAESLREALELLLRPAES
;
A
#
# COMPACT_ATOMS: atom_id res chain seq x y z
N MET A 1 4.54 16.23 -5.98
CA MET A 1 4.18 14.90 -6.58
C MET A 1 3.72 13.96 -5.48
N TRP A 2 2.63 13.23 -5.68
CA TRP A 2 2.17 12.21 -4.75
C TRP A 2 2.25 10.83 -5.39
N PHE A 3 2.91 9.89 -4.71
CA PHE A 3 2.94 8.49 -5.11
C PHE A 3 2.11 7.63 -4.17
N GLY A 4 1.19 6.87 -4.73
CA GLY A 4 0.48 5.82 -4.01
C GLY A 4 1.13 4.46 -4.28
N LEU A 5 1.23 3.60 -3.28
CA LEU A 5 1.78 2.26 -3.43
C LEU A 5 0.71 1.20 -3.20
N THR A 6 0.60 0.30 -4.17
CA THR A 6 -0.16 -0.94 -4.06
C THR A 6 0.72 -2.14 -4.37
N GLY A 7 0.22 -3.33 -4.13
CA GLY A 7 0.93 -4.58 -4.38
C GLY A 7 0.85 -5.54 -3.20
N ARG A 8 1.10 -6.81 -3.48
CA ARG A 8 0.94 -7.92 -2.55
C ARG A 8 1.93 -7.87 -1.39
N ASN A 9 1.66 -8.63 -0.34
CA ASN A 9 2.55 -8.75 0.82
C ASN A 9 3.94 -9.23 0.37
N ALA A 10 5.01 -8.69 0.98
CA ALA A 10 6.41 -8.98 0.66
C ALA A 10 6.86 -8.63 -0.78
N SER A 11 6.09 -7.84 -1.55
CA SER A 11 6.52 -7.38 -2.88
C SER A 11 7.68 -6.37 -2.83
N GLY A 12 7.96 -5.75 -1.68
CA GLY A 12 9.04 -4.78 -1.50
C GLY A 12 8.58 -3.32 -1.40
N LYS A 13 7.28 -3.06 -1.17
CA LYS A 13 6.75 -1.69 -0.99
C LYS A 13 7.51 -0.87 0.04
N THR A 14 7.86 -1.46 1.18
CA THR A 14 8.62 -0.77 2.23
C THR A 14 9.95 -0.23 1.70
N THR A 15 10.67 -1.01 0.89
CA THR A 15 11.93 -0.57 0.28
C THR A 15 11.70 0.63 -0.66
N VAL A 16 10.60 0.63 -1.40
CA VAL A 16 10.22 1.77 -2.26
C VAL A 16 9.87 3.00 -1.43
N VAL A 17 9.13 2.84 -0.31
CA VAL A 17 8.84 3.93 0.63
C VAL A 17 10.13 4.50 1.18
N ASP A 18 11.02 3.65 1.70
CA ASP A 18 12.29 4.08 2.33
C ASP A 18 13.14 4.86 1.31
N TRP A 19 13.24 4.36 0.07
CA TRP A 19 13.96 5.04 -0.99
C TRP A 19 13.35 6.42 -1.34
N LEU A 20 12.02 6.53 -1.44
CA LEU A 20 11.35 7.81 -1.68
C LEU A 20 11.56 8.79 -0.53
N VAL A 21 11.55 8.31 0.72
CA VAL A 21 11.86 9.15 1.90
C VAL A 21 13.29 9.67 1.85
N GLU A 22 14.27 8.84 1.46
CA GLU A 22 15.67 9.27 1.24
C GLU A 22 15.78 10.33 0.13
N ASN A 23 14.83 10.36 -0.81
CA ASN A 23 14.72 11.35 -1.88
C ASN A 23 13.77 12.53 -1.56
N GLY A 24 13.42 12.72 -0.28
CA GLY A 24 12.74 13.92 0.20
C GLY A 24 11.21 13.83 0.28
N TYR A 25 10.61 12.66 0.04
CA TYR A 25 9.18 12.45 0.20
C TYR A 25 8.79 12.25 1.66
N ILE A 26 7.63 12.74 2.05
CA ILE A 26 7.03 12.41 3.35
C ILE A 26 6.26 11.10 3.19
N ALA A 27 6.47 10.15 4.11
CA ALA A 27 5.74 8.88 4.08
C ALA A 27 4.52 8.91 4.98
N THR A 28 3.42 8.31 4.50
CA THR A 28 2.20 8.05 5.26
C THR A 28 1.55 6.76 4.76
N SER A 29 0.52 6.28 5.45
CA SER A 29 -0.17 5.04 5.08
C SER A 29 -1.67 5.16 5.36
N CYS A 30 -2.52 4.54 4.53
CA CYS A 30 -3.95 4.38 4.82
C CYS A 30 -4.19 3.73 6.19
N SER A 31 -3.26 2.90 6.66
CA SER A 31 -3.32 2.32 8.01
C SER A 31 -3.15 3.36 9.13
N ASP A 32 -2.57 4.53 8.87
CA ASP A 32 -2.38 5.57 9.88
C ASP A 32 -3.71 6.21 10.26
N SER A 33 -4.64 6.35 9.30
CA SER A 33 -6.03 6.77 9.58
C SER A 33 -6.73 5.79 10.53
N ILE A 34 -6.53 4.48 10.32
CA ILE A 34 -7.10 3.45 11.20
C ILE A 34 -6.45 3.51 12.59
N ARG A 35 -5.14 3.68 12.68
CA ARG A 35 -4.43 3.83 13.97
C ARG A 35 -4.94 5.04 14.75
N ALA A 36 -5.13 6.17 14.07
CA ALA A 36 -5.68 7.38 14.68
C ALA A 36 -7.11 7.14 15.22
N HIS A 37 -7.96 6.46 14.45
CA HIS A 37 -9.31 6.08 14.86
C HIS A 37 -9.30 5.16 16.09
N LEU A 38 -8.54 4.07 16.07
CA LEU A 38 -8.42 3.13 17.19
C LEU A 38 -7.89 3.83 18.46
N LYS A 39 -6.90 4.71 18.31
CA LYS A 39 -6.35 5.48 19.41
C LYS A 39 -7.40 6.41 20.04
N ALA A 40 -8.23 7.07 19.22
CA ALA A 40 -9.30 7.92 19.69
C ALA A 40 -10.36 7.13 20.48
N GLN A 41 -10.59 5.86 20.14
CA GLN A 41 -11.48 4.93 20.85
C GLN A 41 -10.84 4.26 22.08
N GLY A 42 -9.56 4.52 22.36
CA GLY A 42 -8.82 3.86 23.44
C GLY A 42 -8.52 2.38 23.19
N MET A 43 -8.58 1.94 21.93
CA MET A 43 -8.32 0.55 21.52
C MET A 43 -6.85 0.29 21.27
N GLY A 44 -6.39 -0.94 21.55
CA GLY A 44 -5.02 -1.38 21.27
C GLY A 44 -4.76 -1.51 19.76
N ILE A 45 -3.53 -1.19 19.35
CA ILE A 45 -3.11 -1.33 17.95
C ILE A 45 -2.52 -2.73 17.76
N ASN A 46 -3.32 -3.64 17.19
CA ASN A 46 -2.93 -4.97 16.75
C ASN A 46 -3.55 -5.27 15.39
N ARG A 47 -3.15 -6.38 14.76
CA ARG A 47 -3.62 -6.74 13.40
C ARG A 47 -5.14 -6.86 13.32
N ASP A 48 -5.75 -7.53 14.27
CA ASP A 48 -7.20 -7.77 14.26
C ASP A 48 -7.99 -6.46 14.42
N ASN A 49 -7.57 -5.59 15.32
CA ASN A 49 -8.19 -4.28 15.52
C ASN A 49 -7.97 -3.37 14.29
N LEU A 50 -6.82 -3.44 13.62
CA LEU A 50 -6.58 -2.69 12.38
C LEU A 50 -7.52 -3.16 11.25
N ILE A 51 -7.75 -4.46 11.12
CA ILE A 51 -8.67 -5.02 10.13
C ILE A 51 -10.10 -4.61 10.47
N ALA A 52 -10.53 -4.78 11.73
CA ALA A 52 -11.86 -4.42 12.18
C ALA A 52 -12.15 -2.93 12.03
N GLY A 53 -11.24 -2.06 12.51
CA GLY A 53 -11.38 -0.61 12.41
C GLY A 53 -11.37 -0.10 10.96
N GLY A 54 -10.59 -0.72 10.07
CA GLY A 54 -10.63 -0.38 8.65
C GLY A 54 -11.96 -0.75 7.99
N ARG A 55 -12.55 -1.90 8.36
CA ARG A 55 -13.88 -2.30 7.89
C ARG A 55 -14.98 -1.39 8.44
N GLU A 56 -14.93 -1.09 9.74
CA GLU A 56 -15.87 -0.18 10.40
C GLU A 56 -15.89 1.19 9.74
N LEU A 57 -14.72 1.82 9.57
CA LEU A 57 -14.61 3.13 8.91
C LEU A 57 -15.17 3.10 7.47
N ARG A 58 -14.86 2.07 6.68
CA ARG A 58 -15.40 1.96 5.33
C ARG A 58 -16.90 1.68 5.29
N ALA A 59 -17.40 0.87 6.21
CA ALA A 59 -18.84 0.58 6.29
C ALA A 59 -19.66 1.82 6.70
N GLU A 60 -19.12 2.67 7.57
CA GLU A 60 -19.80 3.86 8.07
C GLU A 60 -19.69 5.05 7.11
N HIS A 61 -18.51 5.24 6.49
CA HIS A 61 -18.17 6.46 5.75
C HIS A 61 -17.88 6.23 4.25
N GLY A 62 -17.93 4.97 3.78
CA GLY A 62 -17.67 4.61 2.40
C GLY A 62 -16.26 4.06 2.15
N PRO A 63 -16.06 3.37 1.00
CA PRO A 63 -14.85 2.61 0.71
C PRO A 63 -13.59 3.48 0.53
N ALA A 64 -13.73 4.78 0.26
CA ALA A 64 -12.64 5.72 0.04
C ALA A 64 -12.14 6.41 1.31
N ILE A 65 -12.85 6.27 2.45
CA ILE A 65 -12.66 7.10 3.64
C ILE A 65 -11.21 7.20 4.12
N LEU A 66 -10.44 6.09 4.08
CA LEU A 66 -9.06 6.10 4.57
C LEU A 66 -8.16 7.00 3.73
N ALA A 67 -8.35 7.00 2.43
CA ALA A 67 -7.63 7.86 1.49
C ALA A 67 -8.08 9.31 1.59
N GLU A 68 -9.37 9.57 1.80
CA GLU A 68 -9.92 10.90 2.00
C GLU A 68 -9.38 11.54 3.28
N MET A 69 -9.42 10.84 4.41
CA MET A 69 -8.84 11.31 5.67
C MET A 69 -7.36 11.64 5.54
N LEU A 70 -6.61 10.77 4.84
CA LEU A 70 -5.20 10.96 4.61
C LEU A 70 -4.92 12.16 3.70
N ARG A 71 -5.66 12.30 2.60
CA ARG A 71 -5.56 13.44 1.67
C ARG A 71 -5.80 14.75 2.38
N ASP A 72 -6.84 14.81 3.21
CA ASP A 72 -7.22 16.02 3.90
C ASP A 72 -6.19 16.41 4.97
N ALA A 73 -5.64 15.42 5.71
CA ALA A 73 -4.59 15.62 6.69
C ALA A 73 -3.25 16.09 6.08
N ASN A 74 -3.00 15.78 4.80
CA ASN A 74 -1.75 16.09 4.11
C ASN A 74 -1.91 17.11 2.97
N SER A 75 -3.02 17.87 2.95
CA SER A 75 -3.36 18.79 1.84
C SER A 75 -2.26 19.80 1.50
N ASN A 76 -1.43 20.20 2.46
CA ASN A 76 -0.33 21.15 2.31
C ASN A 76 1.03 20.49 2.01
N VAL A 77 1.09 19.15 1.88
CA VAL A 77 2.33 18.42 1.61
C VAL A 77 2.58 18.40 0.11
N GLY A 78 3.80 18.81 -0.32
CA GLY A 78 4.20 18.83 -1.73
C GLY A 78 4.49 17.42 -2.26
N ASP A 79 5.46 16.74 -1.66
CA ASP A 79 5.92 15.41 -2.08
C ASP A 79 5.59 14.36 -1.02
N LEU A 80 4.71 13.42 -1.38
CA LEU A 80 4.13 12.44 -0.47
C LEU A 80 4.18 11.03 -1.07
N VAL A 81 4.55 10.05 -0.27
CA VAL A 81 4.35 8.64 -0.57
C VAL A 81 3.32 8.04 0.37
N ILE A 82 2.30 7.38 -0.21
CA ILE A 82 1.17 6.79 0.50
C ILE A 82 1.25 5.28 0.35
N ASP A 83 1.61 4.58 1.42
CA ASP A 83 1.63 3.11 1.42
C ASP A 83 0.24 2.51 1.68
N SER A 84 0.11 1.24 1.29
CA SER A 84 -1.03 0.39 1.63
C SER A 84 -2.38 0.81 1.02
N ILE A 85 -2.37 1.31 -0.21
CA ILE A 85 -3.59 1.51 -1.00
C ILE A 85 -4.09 0.12 -1.45
N ARG A 86 -5.37 -0.18 -1.18
CA ARG A 86 -5.91 -1.54 -1.31
C ARG A 86 -7.26 -1.64 -2.00
N THR A 87 -7.86 -0.51 -2.34
CA THR A 87 -9.16 -0.48 -3.02
C THR A 87 -9.16 0.52 -4.19
N PRO A 88 -9.92 0.26 -5.26
CA PRO A 88 -10.12 1.22 -6.34
C PRO A 88 -10.66 2.56 -5.86
N ALA A 89 -11.57 2.56 -4.90
CA ALA A 89 -12.15 3.78 -4.34
C ALA A 89 -11.11 4.69 -3.67
N GLU A 90 -10.12 4.10 -2.98
CA GLU A 90 -8.99 4.85 -2.41
C GLU A 90 -8.16 5.52 -3.52
N VAL A 91 -7.93 4.83 -4.64
CA VAL A 91 -7.21 5.37 -5.80
C VAL A 91 -7.95 6.57 -6.39
N GLU A 92 -9.26 6.42 -6.63
CA GLU A 92 -10.08 7.50 -7.21
C GLU A 92 -10.13 8.73 -6.30
N ALA A 93 -10.23 8.53 -4.98
CA ALA A 93 -10.19 9.64 -4.01
C ALA A 93 -8.87 10.42 -4.03
N LEU A 94 -7.74 9.74 -4.33
CA LEU A 94 -6.43 10.38 -4.44
C LEU A 94 -6.19 11.00 -5.82
N ARG A 95 -6.81 10.47 -6.88
CA ARG A 95 -6.72 11.02 -8.26
C ARG A 95 -7.36 12.38 -8.45
N VAL A 96 -8.09 12.87 -7.45
CA VAL A 96 -8.51 14.28 -7.42
C VAL A 96 -7.30 15.22 -7.49
N ARG A 97 -6.12 14.78 -7.04
CA ARG A 97 -4.86 15.48 -7.25
C ARG A 97 -4.28 15.15 -8.63
N PRO A 98 -4.01 16.13 -9.49
CA PRO A 98 -3.51 15.89 -10.85
C PRO A 98 -2.07 15.34 -10.87
N ASP A 99 -1.32 15.57 -9.80
CA ASP A 99 0.06 15.08 -9.60
C ASP A 99 0.15 13.77 -8.82
N PHE A 100 -0.96 13.05 -8.62
CA PHE A 100 -0.98 11.70 -8.05
C PHE A 100 -0.67 10.64 -9.11
N ARG A 101 0.16 9.65 -8.74
CA ARG A 101 0.43 8.45 -9.54
C ARG A 101 0.40 7.22 -8.65
N LEU A 102 -0.28 6.18 -9.09
CA LEU A 102 -0.31 4.88 -8.43
C LEU A 102 0.81 4.00 -8.96
N ILE A 103 1.63 3.47 -8.07
CA ILE A 103 2.70 2.52 -8.37
C ILE A 103 2.28 1.15 -7.84
N GLU A 104 2.24 0.14 -8.71
CA GLU A 104 2.20 -1.25 -8.27
C GLU A 104 3.64 -1.77 -8.11
N VAL A 105 3.97 -2.26 -6.93
CA VAL A 105 5.21 -3.02 -6.71
C VAL A 105 4.87 -4.50 -6.81
N ARG A 106 5.33 -5.15 -7.88
CA ARG A 106 5.03 -6.55 -8.21
C ARG A 106 6.26 -7.42 -7.98
N ALA A 107 6.06 -8.58 -7.37
CA ALA A 107 7.05 -9.63 -7.28
C ALA A 107 6.38 -10.99 -7.43
N SER A 108 7.10 -11.96 -7.98
CA SER A 108 6.60 -13.33 -8.15
C SER A 108 6.26 -13.97 -6.80
N ARG A 109 5.35 -14.94 -6.82
CA ARG A 109 4.87 -15.58 -5.58
C ARG A 109 6.02 -16.26 -4.83
N GLU A 110 6.94 -16.89 -5.55
CA GLU A 110 8.10 -17.57 -5.00
C GLU A 110 9.07 -16.58 -4.33
N VAL A 111 9.35 -15.45 -4.96
CA VAL A 111 10.19 -14.39 -4.38
C VAL A 111 9.57 -13.84 -3.11
N ARG A 112 8.26 -13.58 -3.10
CA ARG A 112 7.56 -13.06 -1.93
C ARG A 112 7.52 -14.08 -0.78
N TRP A 113 7.31 -15.35 -1.09
CA TRP A 113 7.40 -16.43 -0.11
C TRP A 113 8.78 -16.50 0.54
N ASN A 114 9.85 -16.52 -0.26
CA ASN A 114 11.22 -16.56 0.25
C ASN A 114 11.54 -15.35 1.14
N ARG A 115 11.04 -14.16 0.78
CA ARG A 115 11.19 -12.94 1.60
C ARG A 115 10.43 -13.06 2.93
N LEU A 116 9.23 -13.63 2.94
CA LEU A 116 8.45 -13.87 4.16
C LEU A 116 9.19 -14.82 5.10
N GLN A 117 9.69 -15.93 4.59
CA GLN A 117 10.45 -16.91 5.38
C GLN A 117 11.74 -16.29 5.95
N SER A 118 12.44 -15.48 5.16
CA SER A 118 13.69 -14.81 5.60
C SER A 118 13.46 -13.76 6.68
N ARG A 119 12.37 -12.99 6.62
CA ARG A 119 12.06 -11.93 7.60
C ARG A 119 11.39 -12.46 8.87
N ALA A 120 10.70 -13.59 8.80
CA ALA A 120 10.06 -14.32 9.90
C ALA A 120 9.35 -13.41 10.93
N ARG A 121 8.52 -12.48 10.49
CA ARG A 121 7.78 -11.58 11.40
C ARG A 121 6.60 -12.34 12.04
N MET A 122 6.27 -11.98 13.26
CA MET A 122 5.08 -12.50 13.92
C MET A 122 3.83 -12.21 13.07
N GLY A 123 3.06 -13.27 12.73
CA GLY A 123 1.88 -13.20 11.86
C GLY A 123 2.17 -13.46 10.38
N ASP A 124 3.43 -13.66 9.97
CA ASP A 124 3.73 -14.20 8.65
C ASP A 124 3.35 -15.69 8.58
N PRO A 125 2.89 -16.18 7.42
CA PRO A 125 2.56 -17.59 7.23
C PRO A 125 3.83 -18.46 7.37
N THR A 126 3.71 -19.60 8.05
CA THR A 126 4.82 -20.52 8.31
C THR A 126 4.90 -21.64 7.28
N ASP A 127 3.87 -21.83 6.47
CA ASP A 127 3.79 -22.83 5.42
C ASP A 127 3.19 -22.23 4.14
N TRP A 128 3.47 -22.87 3.01
CA TRP A 128 3.06 -22.44 1.68
C TRP A 128 1.54 -22.40 1.50
N GLU A 129 0.82 -23.37 2.03
CA GLU A 129 -0.63 -23.50 1.87
C GLU A 129 -1.34 -22.33 2.58
N THR A 130 -0.94 -22.03 3.81
CA THR A 130 -1.42 -20.88 4.58
C THR A 130 -1.09 -19.56 3.86
N PHE A 131 0.11 -19.44 3.27
CA PHE A 131 0.50 -18.27 2.49
C PHE A 131 -0.42 -18.06 1.30
N VAL A 132 -0.67 -19.10 0.50
CA VAL A 132 -1.53 -19.02 -0.68
C VAL A 132 -2.97 -18.67 -0.28
N ALA A 133 -3.52 -19.31 0.76
CA ALA A 133 -4.87 -19.02 1.24
C ALA A 133 -5.04 -17.56 1.73
N GLN A 134 -4.03 -17.02 2.41
CA GLN A 134 -4.03 -15.61 2.84
C GLN A 134 -4.00 -14.66 1.65
N GLU A 135 -3.19 -14.95 0.63
CA GLU A 135 -3.14 -14.15 -0.59
C GLU A 135 -4.48 -14.13 -1.33
N GLU A 136 -5.08 -15.30 -1.53
CA GLU A 136 -6.37 -15.41 -2.22
C GLU A 136 -7.47 -14.64 -1.49
N ALA A 137 -7.46 -14.65 -0.16
CA ALA A 137 -8.39 -13.88 0.65
C ALA A 137 -8.20 -12.34 0.53
N GLU A 138 -7.00 -11.87 0.20
CA GLU A 138 -6.69 -10.45 0.01
C GLU A 138 -6.97 -9.93 -1.41
N LEU A 139 -7.12 -10.82 -2.39
CA LEU A 139 -7.25 -10.44 -3.80
C LEU A 139 -8.64 -9.92 -4.16
N VAL A 140 -9.67 -10.52 -3.59
CA VAL A 140 -11.06 -10.25 -3.92
C VAL A 140 -11.79 -9.77 -2.67
N ALA A 141 -12.33 -8.57 -2.73
CA ALA A 141 -13.22 -8.06 -1.69
C ALA A 141 -14.52 -8.87 -1.68
N ALA A 142 -14.94 -9.33 -0.52
CA ALA A 142 -16.26 -9.97 -0.36
C ALA A 142 -17.40 -8.92 -0.40
N ASP A 143 -17.06 -7.66 -0.12
CA ASP A 143 -17.97 -6.50 -0.13
C ASP A 143 -17.15 -5.20 -0.31
N ASP A 144 -17.84 -4.06 -0.46
CA ASP A 144 -17.21 -2.74 -0.65
C ASP A 144 -16.35 -2.29 0.55
N SER A 145 -16.47 -2.93 1.70
CA SER A 145 -15.67 -2.65 2.90
C SER A 145 -14.36 -3.45 2.96
N GLY A 146 -14.19 -4.45 2.10
CA GLY A 146 -13.02 -5.32 1.99
C GLY A 146 -11.87 -4.72 1.19
N GLN A 147 -10.87 -5.56 0.91
CA GLN A 147 -9.72 -5.23 0.05
C GLN A 147 -9.91 -5.83 -1.33
N ALA A 148 -9.49 -5.14 -2.36
CA ALA A 148 -9.58 -5.56 -3.76
C ALA A 148 -8.25 -5.29 -4.47
N LEU A 149 -7.20 -6.02 -4.07
CA LEU A 149 -5.83 -5.75 -4.51
C LEU A 149 -5.65 -5.92 -6.02
N ASP A 150 -6.29 -6.90 -6.66
CA ASP A 150 -6.15 -7.10 -8.10
C ASP A 150 -6.79 -5.94 -8.87
N ALA A 151 -8.02 -5.56 -8.54
CA ALA A 151 -8.69 -4.42 -9.16
C ALA A 151 -7.94 -3.09 -8.89
N THR A 152 -7.30 -2.96 -7.73
CA THR A 152 -6.47 -1.80 -7.41
C THR A 152 -5.20 -1.76 -8.24
N ALA A 153 -4.54 -2.91 -8.43
CA ALA A 153 -3.33 -3.05 -9.24
C ALA A 153 -3.58 -2.75 -10.72
N GLU A 154 -4.77 -3.08 -11.25
CA GLU A 154 -5.17 -2.74 -12.63
C GLU A 154 -5.24 -1.22 -12.87
N LEU A 155 -5.40 -0.43 -11.82
CA LEU A 155 -5.40 1.04 -11.91
C LEU A 155 -4.00 1.67 -11.84
N ALA A 156 -2.93 0.87 -11.71
CA ALA A 156 -1.58 1.40 -11.56
C ALA A 156 -1.13 2.17 -12.80
N ASP A 157 -0.61 3.38 -12.59
CA ASP A 157 0.01 4.21 -13.62
C ASP A 157 1.43 3.72 -13.95
N ILE A 158 2.08 3.08 -12.96
CA ILE A 158 3.46 2.58 -13.04
C ILE A 158 3.52 1.19 -12.40
N VAL A 159 4.22 0.26 -13.05
CA VAL A 159 4.46 -1.08 -12.50
C VAL A 159 5.97 -1.28 -12.34
N ILE A 160 6.39 -1.58 -11.11
CA ILE A 160 7.78 -1.92 -10.79
C ILE A 160 7.86 -3.42 -10.52
N ILE A 161 8.60 -4.15 -11.34
CA ILE A 161 8.90 -5.57 -11.15
C ILE A 161 10.09 -5.68 -10.21
N ASN A 162 9.89 -6.33 -9.08
CA ASN A 162 10.87 -6.49 -8.02
C ASN A 162 11.18 -7.97 -7.76
N ASP A 163 11.59 -8.69 -8.79
CA ASP A 163 12.03 -10.09 -8.70
C ASP A 163 13.55 -10.22 -8.59
N GLY A 164 14.27 -9.14 -8.88
CA GLY A 164 15.72 -9.06 -8.85
C GLY A 164 16.30 -8.70 -7.48
N ASP A 165 17.53 -8.26 -7.51
CA ASP A 165 18.27 -7.76 -6.36
C ASP A 165 17.94 -6.28 -6.05
N ALA A 166 18.54 -5.77 -4.98
CA ALA A 166 18.30 -4.40 -4.53
C ALA A 166 18.79 -3.35 -5.53
N GLU A 167 19.84 -3.65 -6.30
CA GLU A 167 20.41 -2.73 -7.30
C GLU A 167 19.44 -2.55 -8.47
N SER A 168 18.89 -3.64 -8.99
CA SER A 168 17.87 -3.61 -10.06
C SER A 168 16.63 -2.81 -9.66
N LEU A 169 16.19 -2.94 -8.40
CA LEU A 169 15.10 -2.15 -7.88
C LEU A 169 15.46 -0.66 -7.83
N ARG A 170 16.67 -0.34 -7.36
CA ARG A 170 17.14 1.04 -7.27
C ARG A 170 17.21 1.72 -8.64
N GLU A 171 17.74 1.03 -9.65
CA GLU A 171 17.77 1.53 -11.03
C GLU A 171 16.37 1.85 -11.56
N ALA A 172 15.39 0.97 -11.30
CA ALA A 172 13.99 1.20 -11.67
C ALA A 172 13.39 2.42 -10.96
N LEU A 173 13.74 2.64 -9.69
CA LEU A 173 13.28 3.79 -8.91
C LEU A 173 13.95 5.10 -9.37
N GLU A 174 15.21 5.08 -9.74
CA GLU A 174 15.91 6.25 -10.28
C GLU A 174 15.26 6.76 -11.57
N LEU A 175 14.74 5.85 -12.41
CA LEU A 175 13.99 6.22 -13.61
C LEU A 175 12.68 6.94 -13.28
N LEU A 176 12.05 6.62 -12.13
CA LEU A 176 10.79 7.21 -11.69
C LEU A 176 10.91 8.72 -11.42
N LEU A 177 12.04 9.17 -10.86
CA LEU A 177 12.28 10.56 -10.50
C LEU A 177 13.01 11.37 -11.58
N ARG A 178 13.37 10.75 -12.71
CA ARG A 178 13.96 11.51 -13.81
C ARG A 178 12.95 12.50 -14.38
N PRO A 179 13.34 13.76 -14.58
CA PRO A 179 12.52 14.70 -15.33
C PRO A 179 12.22 14.12 -16.72
N ALA A 180 10.98 14.22 -17.18
CA ALA A 180 10.66 13.90 -18.56
C ALA A 180 11.57 14.76 -19.46
N GLU A 181 12.41 14.12 -20.29
CA GLU A 181 13.19 14.84 -21.29
C GLU A 181 12.23 15.56 -22.23
N SER A 182 12.34 16.90 -22.28
CA SER A 182 11.47 17.80 -23.04
C SER A 182 11.82 17.77 -24.53
#